data_344412edbb434f022e5da63ed18aaa0e
#
_entry.id   344412edbb434f022e5da63ed18aaa0e
#
_cell.length_a   1.000
_cell.length_b   1.000
_cell.length_c   1.000
_cell.angle_alpha   90.00
_cell.angle_beta   90.00
_cell.angle_gamma   90.00
#
_symmetry.space_group_name_H-M   'P 1'
#
loop_
_entity.id
_entity.type
_entity.pdbx_description
1 polymer ?
#
loop_
_entity_poly.entity_id
_entity_poly.type
_entity_poly.pdbx_seq_one_letter_code
_entity_poly.pdbx_strand_id
1 'polypeptide(L)'
;IHPRKPVWTEGLFMTPQHLQQSDLYHEALMHTRVHALAAYDWGISGVQFDERALSAGQLKLVKCHGVFPDGTTFLVGDRGEDQVEARPLEGAFPAALESIDIFLAIPNARDNAANIGLDPAKAGPAVRFVATSSTVQVQNTGRNETAVTWARGNLRLMFGTEPRDAYQAVRLAQLVRDRTGAIVLRKEFIPSIFTIGASEHVMG
;
A
#
# COMPACT_ATOMS: atom_id res chain seq x y z
N ILE A 1 -16.37 -0.26 11.82
CA ILE A 1 -16.62 -1.19 12.95
C ILE A 1 -15.39 -1.19 13.82
N HIS A 2 -15.55 -1.03 15.15
CA HIS A 2 -14.46 -1.29 16.07
C HIS A 2 -14.38 -2.80 16.29
N PRO A 3 -13.28 -3.48 15.92
CA PRO A 3 -13.12 -4.90 16.14
C PRO A 3 -13.25 -5.21 17.64
N ARG A 4 -13.97 -6.27 17.95
CA ARG A 4 -14.19 -6.71 19.33
C ARG A 4 -13.30 -7.90 19.62
N LYS A 5 -12.78 -7.96 20.85
CA LYS A 5 -11.98 -9.08 21.31
C LYS A 5 -12.82 -10.36 21.32
N PRO A 6 -12.40 -11.43 20.59
CA PRO A 6 -13.05 -12.72 20.66
C PRO A 6 -12.97 -13.32 22.09
N VAL A 7 -14.00 -14.03 22.50
CA VAL A 7 -14.01 -14.77 23.76
C VAL A 7 -13.68 -16.24 23.48
N TRP A 8 -12.66 -16.76 24.12
CA TRP A 8 -12.22 -18.14 24.01
C TRP A 8 -12.79 -18.94 25.17
N THR A 9 -13.60 -19.96 24.88
CA THR A 9 -14.20 -20.86 25.85
C THR A 9 -13.82 -22.30 25.59
N GLU A 10 -13.77 -23.12 26.63
CA GLU A 10 -13.55 -24.56 26.48
C GLU A 10 -14.65 -25.17 25.59
N GLY A 11 -14.25 -26.07 24.67
CA GLY A 11 -15.19 -26.70 23.74
C GLY A 11 -15.59 -25.84 22.54
N LEU A 12 -15.04 -24.65 22.38
CA LEU A 12 -15.29 -23.80 21.20
C LEU A 12 -14.79 -24.51 19.94
N PHE A 13 -15.67 -24.70 18.96
CA PHE A 13 -15.28 -25.12 17.62
C PHE A 13 -14.67 -23.93 16.87
N MET A 14 -13.35 -23.99 16.65
CA MET A 14 -12.61 -22.92 16.01
C MET A 14 -12.93 -22.85 14.51
N THR A 15 -13.29 -21.66 14.02
CA THR A 15 -13.51 -21.37 12.60
C THR A 15 -12.58 -20.23 12.14
N PRO A 16 -12.35 -20.08 10.82
CA PRO A 16 -11.53 -18.97 10.29
C PRO A 16 -11.97 -17.59 10.78
N GLN A 17 -13.28 -17.37 10.99
CA GLN A 17 -13.82 -16.10 11.48
C GLN A 17 -13.29 -15.73 12.87
N HIS A 18 -13.07 -16.70 13.76
CA HIS A 18 -12.52 -16.45 15.09
C HIS A 18 -11.08 -15.91 14.99
N LEU A 19 -10.24 -16.52 14.12
CA LEU A 19 -8.87 -16.07 13.89
C LEU A 19 -8.86 -14.68 13.25
N GLN A 20 -9.63 -14.48 12.17
CA GLN A 20 -9.74 -13.19 11.49
C GLN A 20 -10.21 -12.07 12.43
N GLN A 21 -11.17 -12.31 13.30
CA GLN A 21 -11.61 -11.30 14.27
C GLN A 21 -10.56 -11.05 15.35
N SER A 22 -9.77 -12.06 15.72
CA SER A 22 -8.63 -11.88 16.62
C SER A 22 -7.56 -10.99 16.01
N ASP A 23 -7.21 -11.24 14.76
CA ASP A 23 -6.22 -10.44 14.02
C ASP A 23 -6.69 -8.98 13.89
N LEU A 24 -7.90 -8.76 13.40
CA LEU A 24 -8.49 -7.42 13.27
C LEU A 24 -8.54 -6.67 14.61
N TYR A 25 -8.84 -7.36 15.72
CA TYR A 25 -8.81 -6.74 17.04
C TYR A 25 -7.39 -6.29 17.42
N HIS A 26 -6.37 -7.11 17.18
CA HIS A 26 -4.99 -6.76 17.53
C HIS A 26 -4.44 -5.67 16.62
N GLU A 27 -4.75 -5.68 15.33
CA GLU A 27 -4.40 -4.63 14.38
C GLU A 27 -5.00 -3.28 14.82
N ALA A 28 -6.30 -3.24 15.13
CA ALA A 28 -6.97 -2.02 15.58
C ALA A 28 -6.43 -1.53 16.94
N LEU A 29 -6.13 -2.45 17.89
CA LEU A 29 -5.54 -2.10 19.16
C LEU A 29 -4.16 -1.47 18.98
N MET A 30 -3.34 -2.05 18.12
CA MET A 30 -1.99 -1.56 17.81
C MET A 30 -2.06 -0.18 17.15
N HIS A 31 -2.86 -0.03 16.11
CA HIS A 31 -3.07 1.24 15.42
C HIS A 31 -3.55 2.34 16.38
N THR A 32 -4.56 2.04 17.21
CA THR A 32 -5.09 3.01 18.19
C THR A 32 -4.00 3.47 19.17
N ARG A 33 -3.16 2.56 19.65
CA ARG A 33 -2.09 2.89 20.60
C ARG A 33 -0.99 3.73 19.95
N VAL A 34 -0.57 3.39 18.73
CA VAL A 34 0.45 4.17 18.00
C VAL A 34 -0.09 5.56 17.67
N HIS A 35 -1.32 5.64 17.16
CA HIS A 35 -1.97 6.90 16.82
C HIS A 35 -2.17 7.83 18.02
N ALA A 36 -2.38 7.27 19.22
CA ALA A 36 -2.45 8.06 20.46
C ALA A 36 -1.11 8.66 20.88
N LEU A 37 0.01 8.11 20.42
CA LEU A 37 1.36 8.58 20.72
C LEU A 37 1.92 9.55 19.67
N ALA A 38 1.47 9.45 18.42
CA ALA A 38 1.94 10.23 17.30
C ALA A 38 0.77 10.78 16.48
N ALA A 39 0.65 12.09 16.36
CA ALA A 39 -0.42 12.73 15.59
C ALA A 39 -0.38 12.39 14.09
N TYR A 40 0.80 12.06 13.57
CA TYR A 40 1.04 11.67 12.17
C TYR A 40 1.86 10.37 12.17
N ASP A 41 1.19 9.25 12.36
CA ASP A 41 1.76 7.91 12.40
C ASP A 41 1.68 7.18 11.05
N TRP A 42 1.45 7.91 9.96
CA TRP A 42 1.32 7.43 8.59
C TRP A 42 2.17 8.23 7.61
N GLY A 43 2.40 7.65 6.45
CA GLY A 43 3.24 8.26 5.41
C GLY A 43 4.27 7.26 4.88
N ILE A 44 5.26 7.75 4.16
CA ILE A 44 6.34 6.94 3.61
C ILE A 44 7.63 7.11 4.41
N SER A 45 8.43 6.06 4.46
CA SER A 45 9.81 6.06 4.97
C SER A 45 10.85 5.89 3.86
N GLY A 46 10.42 5.72 2.62
CA GLY A 46 11.27 5.69 1.44
C GLY A 46 10.45 5.50 0.16
N VAL A 47 10.88 6.14 -0.92
CA VAL A 47 10.28 6.00 -2.25
C VAL A 47 11.36 6.07 -3.33
N GLN A 48 11.24 5.22 -4.35
CA GLN A 48 12.11 5.23 -5.52
C GLN A 48 11.29 4.91 -6.77
N PHE A 49 11.39 5.76 -7.77
CA PHE A 49 10.79 5.56 -9.10
C PHE A 49 11.85 5.13 -10.11
N ASP A 50 11.41 4.47 -11.17
CA ASP A 50 12.25 4.12 -12.32
C ASP A 50 12.31 5.31 -13.28
N GLU A 51 13.43 6.05 -13.26
CA GLU A 51 13.63 7.23 -14.12
C GLU A 51 13.68 6.89 -15.61
N ARG A 52 14.15 5.68 -15.95
CA ARG A 52 14.18 5.23 -17.37
C ARG A 52 12.77 4.96 -17.86
N ALA A 53 11.95 4.29 -17.04
CA ALA A 53 10.55 4.09 -17.36
C ALA A 53 9.81 5.43 -17.46
N LEU A 54 10.10 6.38 -16.58
CA LEU A 54 9.51 7.72 -16.60
C LEU A 54 9.85 8.45 -17.91
N SER A 55 11.10 8.42 -18.34
CA SER A 55 11.55 8.99 -19.61
C SER A 55 10.90 8.32 -20.83
N ALA A 56 10.48 7.05 -20.68
CA ALA A 56 9.73 6.31 -21.69
C ALA A 56 8.20 6.49 -21.58
N GLY A 57 7.71 7.44 -20.76
CA GLY A 57 6.30 7.73 -20.58
C GLY A 57 5.55 6.75 -19.68
N GLN A 58 6.26 6.02 -18.80
CA GLN A 58 5.68 5.06 -17.86
C GLN A 58 6.02 5.45 -16.42
N LEU A 59 5.03 5.60 -15.58
CA LEU A 59 5.21 5.78 -14.15
C LEU A 59 5.36 4.40 -13.50
N LYS A 60 6.58 4.08 -13.03
CA LYS A 60 6.89 2.80 -12.39
C LYS A 60 7.54 3.03 -11.03
N LEU A 61 6.94 2.43 -10.00
CA LEU A 61 7.47 2.41 -8.65
C LEU A 61 8.44 1.24 -8.49
N VAL A 62 9.65 1.51 -8.02
CA VAL A 62 10.69 0.48 -7.78
C VAL A 62 10.69 0.06 -6.32
N LYS A 63 10.69 1.03 -5.41
CA LYS A 63 10.65 0.78 -3.96
C LYS A 63 9.75 1.81 -3.31
N CYS A 64 8.96 1.34 -2.35
CA CYS A 64 8.20 2.22 -1.49
C CYS A 64 7.78 1.46 -0.24
N HIS A 65 8.00 2.04 0.92
CA HIS A 65 7.55 1.47 2.18
C HIS A 65 6.99 2.55 3.09
N GLY A 66 5.98 2.18 3.84
CA GLY A 66 5.27 3.11 4.68
C GLY A 66 4.00 2.54 5.30
N VAL A 67 3.16 3.46 5.76
CA VAL A 67 1.89 3.19 6.44
C VAL A 67 0.81 4.08 5.86
N PHE A 68 -0.34 3.53 5.53
CA PHE A 68 -1.54 4.28 5.14
C PHE A 68 -2.20 4.94 6.37
N PRO A 69 -3.07 5.96 6.17
CA PRO A 69 -3.76 6.63 7.27
C PRO A 69 -4.59 5.72 8.17
N ASP A 70 -4.99 4.55 7.70
CA ASP A 70 -5.73 3.55 8.47
C ASP A 70 -4.86 2.53 9.20
N GLY A 71 -3.53 2.74 9.22
CA GLY A 71 -2.56 1.88 9.88
C GLY A 71 -2.08 0.69 9.05
N THR A 72 -2.59 0.50 7.83
CA THR A 72 -2.14 -0.60 6.95
C THR A 72 -0.74 -0.31 6.42
N THR A 73 0.17 -1.23 6.66
CA THR A 73 1.55 -1.15 6.17
C THR A 73 1.65 -1.60 4.72
N PHE A 74 2.63 -1.08 4.00
CA PHE A 74 2.97 -1.54 2.65
C PHE A 74 4.48 -1.58 2.45
N LEU A 75 4.94 -2.57 1.69
CA LEU A 75 6.35 -2.79 1.38
C LEU A 75 6.50 -3.25 -0.07
N VAL A 76 6.83 -2.30 -0.95
CA VAL A 76 7.12 -2.52 -2.37
C VAL A 76 8.63 -2.54 -2.59
N GLY A 77 9.15 -3.53 -3.32
CA GLY A 77 10.57 -3.63 -3.70
C GLY A 77 11.21 -4.97 -3.32
N ASP A 78 12.55 -5.01 -3.28
CA ASP A 78 13.37 -6.24 -3.25
C ASP A 78 13.09 -7.21 -2.07
N ARG A 79 12.47 -6.75 -1.02
CA ARG A 79 12.11 -7.55 0.16
C ARG A 79 10.62 -7.51 0.45
N GLY A 80 9.84 -6.82 -0.40
CA GLY A 80 8.41 -6.67 -0.23
C GLY A 80 7.65 -7.62 -1.12
N GLU A 81 6.53 -8.12 -0.62
CA GLU A 81 5.61 -8.95 -1.39
C GLU A 81 4.60 -8.12 -2.18
N ASP A 82 4.47 -6.84 -1.82
CA ASP A 82 3.56 -5.93 -2.51
C ASP A 82 4.07 -5.58 -3.91
N GLN A 83 3.16 -5.62 -4.86
CA GLN A 83 3.44 -5.28 -6.26
C GLN A 83 2.53 -4.17 -6.71
N VAL A 84 3.09 -3.26 -7.53
CA VAL A 84 2.36 -2.14 -8.09
C VAL A 84 2.62 -2.10 -9.59
N GLU A 85 1.55 -2.13 -10.37
CA GLU A 85 1.64 -2.05 -11.82
C GLU A 85 2.10 -0.67 -12.27
N ALA A 86 2.97 -0.63 -13.29
CA ALA A 86 3.36 0.61 -13.94
C ALA A 86 2.16 1.22 -14.67
N ARG A 87 2.09 2.56 -14.71
CA ARG A 87 1.00 3.27 -15.37
C ARG A 87 1.50 4.17 -16.50
N PRO A 88 0.86 4.17 -17.67
CA PRO A 88 1.19 5.12 -18.72
C PRO A 88 0.86 6.56 -18.30
N LEU A 89 1.71 7.49 -18.70
CA LEU A 89 1.51 8.93 -18.50
C LEU A 89 0.61 9.53 -19.59
N GLU A 90 0.51 8.85 -20.73
CA GLU A 90 -0.34 9.25 -21.83
C GLU A 90 -1.81 9.36 -21.38
N GLY A 91 -2.43 10.50 -21.65
CA GLY A 91 -3.80 10.80 -21.21
C GLY A 91 -3.96 11.11 -19.72
N ALA A 92 -3.01 10.69 -18.86
CA ALA A 92 -3.08 10.92 -17.42
C ALA A 92 -2.53 12.30 -17.02
N PHE A 93 -1.56 12.84 -17.76
CA PHE A 93 -0.97 14.16 -17.53
C PHE A 93 -1.17 15.06 -18.75
N PRO A 94 -2.36 15.68 -18.91
CA PRO A 94 -2.68 16.58 -20.02
C PRO A 94 -1.71 17.75 -20.11
N ALA A 95 -1.48 18.27 -21.33
CA ALA A 95 -0.59 19.40 -21.55
C ALA A 95 -1.03 20.70 -20.86
N ALA A 96 -2.31 20.82 -20.52
CA ALA A 96 -2.87 21.96 -19.79
C ALA A 96 -2.48 22.00 -18.30
N LEU A 97 -1.99 20.89 -17.73
CA LEU A 97 -1.56 20.84 -16.34
C LEU A 97 -0.06 21.11 -16.25
N GLU A 98 0.34 22.01 -15.38
CA GLU A 98 1.74 22.31 -15.06
C GLU A 98 2.35 21.23 -14.17
N SER A 99 1.55 20.64 -13.28
CA SER A 99 1.97 19.59 -12.38
C SER A 99 0.84 18.62 -12.08
N ILE A 100 1.19 17.40 -11.66
CA ILE A 100 0.25 16.39 -11.21
C ILE A 100 0.83 15.59 -10.03
N ASP A 101 0.04 15.44 -8.98
CA ASP A 101 0.40 14.65 -7.81
C ASP A 101 0.26 13.15 -8.09
N ILE A 102 1.15 12.36 -7.53
CA ILE A 102 1.16 10.91 -7.59
C ILE A 102 0.86 10.33 -6.21
N PHE A 103 -0.06 9.40 -6.17
CA PHE A 103 -0.47 8.70 -4.95
C PHE A 103 -0.24 7.20 -5.07
N LEU A 104 0.12 6.56 -3.97
CA LEU A 104 -0.08 5.13 -3.76
C LEU A 104 -1.39 4.95 -3.02
N ALA A 105 -2.20 4.01 -3.47
CA ALA A 105 -3.53 3.80 -2.91
C ALA A 105 -3.84 2.32 -2.74
N ILE A 106 -4.65 2.02 -1.72
CA ILE A 106 -5.25 0.71 -1.46
C ILE A 106 -6.77 0.90 -1.25
N PRO A 107 -7.64 0.03 -1.77
CA PRO A 107 -9.07 0.15 -1.54
C PRO A 107 -9.43 0.16 -0.04
N ASN A 108 -10.43 0.94 0.33
CA ASN A 108 -10.95 0.95 1.70
C ASN A 108 -11.46 -0.43 2.11
N ALA A 109 -11.26 -0.80 3.37
CA ALA A 109 -11.91 -1.98 3.94
C ALA A 109 -13.45 -1.80 3.94
N ARG A 110 -14.18 -2.87 3.66
CA ARG A 110 -15.64 -2.87 3.59
C ARG A 110 -16.21 -3.88 4.58
N ASP A 111 -17.15 -3.43 5.40
CA ASP A 111 -17.71 -4.25 6.50
C ASP A 111 -18.54 -5.44 6.01
N ASN A 112 -19.27 -5.28 4.91
CA ASN A 112 -20.25 -6.26 4.42
C ASN A 112 -19.89 -6.82 3.04
N ALA A 113 -18.61 -6.87 2.71
CA ALA A 113 -18.13 -7.41 1.44
C ALA A 113 -16.79 -8.13 1.62
N ALA A 114 -16.45 -8.97 0.64
CA ALA A 114 -15.15 -9.60 0.62
C ALA A 114 -14.03 -8.55 0.46
N ASN A 115 -13.11 -8.52 1.41
CA ASN A 115 -11.91 -7.68 1.33
C ASN A 115 -10.72 -8.42 0.70
N ILE A 116 -10.78 -9.74 0.57
CA ILE A 116 -9.74 -10.58 -0.02
C ILE A 116 -10.30 -11.27 -1.26
N GLY A 117 -9.65 -11.06 -2.40
CA GLY A 117 -9.89 -11.78 -3.65
C GLY A 117 -9.07 -13.06 -3.68
N LEU A 118 -9.74 -14.21 -3.60
CA LEU A 118 -9.05 -15.52 -3.58
C LEU A 118 -8.43 -15.90 -4.92
N ASP A 119 -8.94 -15.38 -6.02
CA ASP A 119 -8.42 -15.56 -7.37
C ASP A 119 -7.86 -14.21 -7.87
N PRO A 120 -6.52 -14.02 -7.94
CA PRO A 120 -5.93 -12.77 -8.38
C PRO A 120 -6.36 -12.34 -9.78
N ALA A 121 -6.63 -13.29 -10.69
CA ALA A 121 -7.04 -13.00 -12.06
C ALA A 121 -8.49 -12.44 -12.13
N LYS A 122 -9.31 -12.71 -11.12
CA LYS A 122 -10.69 -12.25 -11.01
C LYS A 122 -10.89 -11.18 -9.94
N ALA A 123 -9.82 -10.83 -9.21
CA ALA A 123 -9.88 -9.82 -8.17
C ALA A 123 -10.19 -8.45 -8.80
N GLY A 124 -11.37 -7.93 -8.50
CA GLY A 124 -11.80 -6.62 -9.00
C GLY A 124 -11.06 -5.46 -8.33
N PRO A 125 -11.15 -4.25 -8.89
CA PRO A 125 -10.45 -3.07 -8.38
C PRO A 125 -10.90 -2.63 -6.98
N ALA A 126 -12.03 -3.11 -6.49
CA ALA A 126 -12.57 -2.77 -5.17
C ALA A 126 -12.16 -3.74 -4.06
N VAL A 127 -11.42 -4.81 -4.39
CA VAL A 127 -10.90 -5.76 -3.40
C VAL A 127 -9.62 -5.18 -2.79
N ARG A 128 -9.54 -5.19 -1.46
CA ARG A 128 -8.42 -4.59 -0.72
C ARG A 128 -7.14 -5.41 -0.80
N PHE A 129 -7.27 -6.74 -0.71
CA PHE A 129 -6.15 -7.67 -0.78
C PHE A 129 -6.41 -8.74 -1.85
N VAL A 130 -5.33 -9.28 -2.39
CA VAL A 130 -5.37 -10.42 -3.31
C VAL A 130 -4.58 -11.58 -2.71
N ALA A 131 -5.12 -12.79 -2.86
CA ALA A 131 -4.48 -13.99 -2.36
C ALA A 131 -3.25 -14.33 -3.21
N THR A 132 -2.12 -14.62 -2.54
CA THR A 132 -0.92 -15.17 -3.15
C THR A 132 -0.49 -16.39 -2.35
N SER A 133 0.16 -17.37 -2.98
CA SER A 133 0.60 -18.58 -2.29
C SER A 133 2.11 -18.74 -2.37
N SER A 134 2.72 -19.12 -1.27
CA SER A 134 4.11 -19.57 -1.23
C SER A 134 4.27 -20.77 -0.32
N THR A 135 5.32 -21.54 -0.55
CA THR A 135 5.66 -22.69 0.29
C THR A 135 6.50 -22.23 1.47
N VAL A 136 6.13 -22.64 2.66
CA VAL A 136 6.86 -22.37 3.90
C VAL A 136 7.24 -23.67 4.60
N GLN A 137 8.35 -23.64 5.32
CA GLN A 137 8.84 -24.74 6.13
C GLN A 137 8.47 -24.56 7.60
N VAL A 138 8.38 -25.65 8.34
CA VAL A 138 8.20 -25.60 9.79
C VAL A 138 9.42 -24.93 10.43
N GLN A 139 9.22 -23.83 11.14
CA GLN A 139 10.29 -22.95 11.64
C GLN A 139 11.28 -23.67 12.59
N ASN A 140 10.80 -24.60 13.41
CA ASN A 140 11.63 -25.28 14.39
C ASN A 140 12.38 -26.52 13.82
N THR A 141 12.04 -27.02 12.65
CA THR A 141 12.67 -28.18 12.05
C THR A 141 13.32 -27.91 10.68
N GLY A 142 12.94 -26.84 10.00
CA GLY A 142 13.35 -26.53 8.63
C GLY A 142 12.89 -27.59 7.60
N ARG A 143 11.84 -28.35 7.94
CA ARG A 143 11.29 -29.45 7.12
C ARG A 143 9.77 -29.30 6.98
N ASN A 144 9.15 -30.23 6.25
CA ASN A 144 7.70 -30.30 6.07
C ASN A 144 7.13 -29.01 5.46
N GLU A 145 7.38 -28.85 4.17
CA GLU A 145 6.88 -27.73 3.39
C GLU A 145 5.35 -27.79 3.26
N THR A 146 4.71 -26.65 3.45
CA THR A 146 3.25 -26.49 3.30
C THR A 146 2.98 -25.21 2.53
N ALA A 147 2.04 -25.25 1.60
CA ALA A 147 1.56 -24.05 0.93
C ALA A 147 0.75 -23.20 1.89
N VAL A 148 1.13 -21.95 2.01
CA VAL A 148 0.40 -20.91 2.78
C VAL A 148 -0.08 -19.84 1.83
N THR A 149 -1.33 -19.44 1.99
CA THR A 149 -1.92 -18.35 1.23
C THR A 149 -1.86 -17.05 2.03
N TRP A 150 -1.29 -16.03 1.43
CA TRP A 150 -1.07 -14.72 2.00
C TRP A 150 -2.01 -13.68 1.40
N ALA A 151 -2.36 -12.67 2.15
CA ALA A 151 -3.08 -11.51 1.67
C ALA A 151 -2.06 -10.42 1.27
N ARG A 152 -1.91 -10.18 -0.03
CA ARG A 152 -1.08 -9.11 -0.59
C ARG A 152 -1.94 -7.88 -0.84
N GLY A 153 -1.45 -6.69 -0.53
CA GLY A 153 -2.13 -5.43 -0.82
C GLY A 153 -2.45 -5.25 -2.31
N ASN A 154 -3.69 -4.92 -2.64
CA ASN A 154 -4.09 -4.56 -4.01
C ASN A 154 -3.75 -3.09 -4.27
N LEU A 155 -2.45 -2.81 -4.25
CA LEU A 155 -1.89 -1.47 -4.39
C LEU A 155 -1.96 -0.98 -5.83
N ARG A 156 -2.14 0.34 -5.98
CA ARG A 156 -2.11 1.01 -7.28
C ARG A 156 -1.54 2.41 -7.21
N LEU A 157 -0.91 2.84 -8.27
CA LEU A 157 -0.59 4.24 -8.48
C LEU A 157 -1.84 4.98 -8.95
N MET A 158 -2.08 6.17 -8.42
CA MET A 158 -3.18 7.04 -8.83
C MET A 158 -2.67 8.45 -9.11
N PHE A 159 -3.26 9.09 -10.10
CA PHE A 159 -2.97 10.48 -10.44
C PHE A 159 -3.89 11.43 -9.67
N GLY A 160 -3.42 12.65 -9.44
CA GLY A 160 -4.14 13.66 -8.68
C GLY A 160 -5.53 14.02 -9.23
N THR A 161 -5.78 13.76 -10.50
CA THR A 161 -7.06 13.97 -11.18
C THR A 161 -8.07 12.84 -10.94
N GLU A 162 -7.65 11.70 -10.41
CA GLU A 162 -8.52 10.54 -10.20
C GLU A 162 -9.24 10.61 -8.85
N PRO A 163 -10.53 10.19 -8.76
CA PRO A 163 -11.27 10.13 -7.50
C PRO A 163 -10.67 9.09 -6.55
N ARG A 164 -10.54 9.44 -5.27
CA ARG A 164 -9.89 8.60 -4.25
C ARG A 164 -10.76 8.31 -3.02
N ASP A 165 -12.04 8.66 -3.05
CA ASP A 165 -12.94 8.49 -1.89
C ASP A 165 -13.08 7.02 -1.44
N ALA A 166 -12.90 6.08 -2.39
CA ALA A 166 -12.94 4.64 -2.11
C ALA A 166 -11.58 4.04 -1.69
N TYR A 167 -10.57 4.88 -1.44
CA TYR A 167 -9.20 4.43 -1.18
C TYR A 167 -8.59 5.10 0.04
N GLN A 168 -7.73 4.36 0.75
CA GLN A 168 -6.66 4.95 1.54
C GLN A 168 -5.53 5.33 0.60
N ALA A 169 -5.01 6.54 0.70
CA ALA A 169 -3.99 7.02 -0.22
C ALA A 169 -2.92 7.86 0.47
N VAL A 170 -1.66 7.68 0.06
CA VAL A 170 -0.53 8.51 0.46
C VAL A 170 0.08 9.17 -0.76
N ARG A 171 0.43 10.45 -0.64
CA ARG A 171 1.05 11.20 -1.73
C ARG A 171 2.54 10.90 -1.75
N LEU A 172 3.02 10.37 -2.90
CA LEU A 172 4.39 9.92 -3.09
C LEU A 172 5.29 10.96 -3.74
N ALA A 173 4.79 11.65 -4.77
CA ALA A 173 5.57 12.53 -5.62
C ALA A 173 4.67 13.54 -6.34
N GLN A 174 5.31 14.50 -6.99
CA GLN A 174 4.69 15.39 -7.96
C GLN A 174 5.49 15.33 -9.27
N LEU A 175 4.79 15.14 -10.39
CA LEU A 175 5.36 15.26 -11.73
C LEU A 175 5.17 16.68 -12.24
N VAL A 176 6.18 17.17 -12.95
CA VAL A 176 6.18 18.48 -13.63
C VAL A 176 6.76 18.33 -15.02
N ARG A 177 6.52 19.31 -15.89
CA ARG A 177 7.23 19.43 -17.17
C ARG A 177 8.44 20.32 -16.98
N ASP A 178 9.58 19.85 -17.42
CA ASP A 178 10.79 20.67 -17.45
C ASP A 178 10.77 21.67 -18.63
N ARG A 179 11.82 22.45 -18.77
CA ARG A 179 11.96 23.46 -19.84
C ARG A 179 11.98 22.86 -21.24
N THR A 180 12.27 21.58 -21.38
CA THR A 180 12.30 20.84 -22.66
C THR A 180 10.94 20.19 -22.95
N GLY A 181 10.00 20.26 -22.02
CA GLY A 181 8.70 19.59 -22.09
C GLY A 181 8.72 18.14 -21.61
N ALA A 182 9.86 17.63 -21.14
CA ALA A 182 9.96 16.30 -20.58
C ALA A 182 9.27 16.23 -19.22
N ILE A 183 8.64 15.08 -18.94
CA ILE A 183 7.98 14.84 -17.64
C ILE A 183 9.04 14.33 -16.66
N VAL A 184 9.19 15.03 -15.55
CA VAL A 184 10.17 14.73 -14.50
C VAL A 184 9.54 14.78 -13.11
N LEU A 185 10.18 14.12 -12.16
CA LEU A 185 9.84 14.25 -10.74
C LEU A 185 10.28 15.62 -10.22
N ARG A 186 9.40 16.30 -9.52
CA ARG A 186 9.71 17.57 -8.86
C ARG A 186 10.62 17.32 -7.66
N LYS A 187 11.85 17.80 -7.72
CA LYS A 187 12.89 17.56 -6.68
C LYS A 187 12.55 18.20 -5.34
N GLU A 188 11.93 19.39 -5.37
CA GLU A 188 11.57 20.15 -4.17
C GLU A 188 10.27 19.64 -3.51
N PHE A 189 9.65 18.60 -4.07
CA PHE A 189 8.43 18.05 -3.52
C PHE A 189 8.74 17.19 -2.29
N ILE A 190 8.06 17.51 -1.18
CA ILE A 190 8.10 16.73 0.04
C ILE A 190 6.84 15.86 0.10
N PRO A 191 6.96 14.53 0.02
CA PRO A 191 5.82 13.62 0.15
C PRO A 191 5.26 13.59 1.58
N SER A 192 4.20 12.82 1.80
CA SER A 192 3.71 12.51 3.15
C SER A 192 4.70 11.56 3.83
N ILE A 193 5.68 12.09 4.56
CA ILE A 193 6.73 11.31 5.23
C ILE A 193 6.46 11.23 6.74
N PHE A 194 6.76 10.10 7.35
CA PHE A 194 6.82 9.98 8.81
C PHE A 194 8.25 9.78 9.35
N THR A 195 9.25 9.69 8.46
CA THR A 195 10.67 9.73 8.80
C THR A 195 11.40 10.76 7.93
N ILE A 196 12.24 11.59 8.54
CA ILE A 196 12.99 12.67 7.84
C ILE A 196 13.83 12.10 6.69
N GLY A 197 14.43 10.93 6.86
CA GLY A 197 15.26 10.25 5.85
C GLY A 197 14.54 9.79 4.60
N ALA A 198 13.21 9.93 4.51
CA ALA A 198 12.43 9.54 3.34
C ALA A 198 12.48 10.57 2.19
N SER A 199 13.01 11.76 2.43
CA SER A 199 13.15 12.82 1.41
C SER A 199 14.56 13.37 1.40
N GLU A 200 15.24 13.27 0.25
CA GLU A 200 16.57 13.86 0.07
C GLU A 200 16.54 15.38 0.25
N HIS A 201 15.45 16.04 -0.12
CA HIS A 201 15.29 17.49 0.02
C HIS A 201 15.22 17.96 1.48
N VAL A 202 14.75 17.12 2.40
CA VAL A 202 14.68 17.42 3.84
C VAL A 202 16.01 17.12 4.53
N MET A 203 16.83 16.24 3.96
CA MET A 203 18.13 15.84 4.49
C MET A 203 19.27 16.77 4.06
N GLY A 204 19.14 17.52 2.99
CA GLY A 204 20.17 18.40 2.42
C GLY A 204 19.97 19.83 2.65
#